data_3635296ff7db7d5cd28070790bf741fd
#
_entry.id   3635296ff7db7d5cd28070790bf741fd
#
_cell.length_a   1.000
_cell.length_b   1.000
_cell.length_c   1.000
_cell.angle_alpha   90.00
_cell.angle_beta   90.00
_cell.angle_gamma   90.00
#
_symmetry.space_group_name_H-M   'P 1'
#
loop_
_entity.id
_entity.type
_entity.pdbx_description
1 polymer ?
#
loop_
_entity_poly.entity_id
_entity_poly.type
_entity_poly.pdbx_seq_one_letter_code
_entity_poly.pdbx_strand_id
1 'polypeptide(L)'
;MTAKDLHSRSLEDLSAEFANLAEEHEDLMWMGRVTRANRLRTREEAIARQIVSRGEAGSKAMTALFGHPEAAVRGRAAAECLRYNIARDEAINTLADICDLRAGHVSAGAGRALIVAGEFDWKTGPKRRPT
;
A
#
# COMPACT_ATOMS: atom_id res chain seq x y z
N MET A 1 -1.44 -3.11 -20.59
CA MET A 1 0.01 -2.82 -20.41
C MET A 1 0.73 -4.08 -19.97
N THR A 2 1.83 -4.39 -20.62
CA THR A 2 2.63 -5.57 -20.31
C THR A 2 3.72 -5.23 -19.29
N ALA A 3 4.40 -6.25 -18.75
CA ALA A 3 5.54 -6.04 -17.86
C ALA A 3 6.65 -5.22 -18.54
N LYS A 4 6.82 -5.38 -19.87
CA LYS A 4 7.78 -4.62 -20.65
C LYS A 4 7.45 -3.12 -20.63
N ASP A 5 6.16 -2.77 -20.75
CA ASP A 5 5.72 -1.38 -20.71
C ASP A 5 5.98 -0.75 -19.36
N LEU A 6 5.74 -1.50 -18.28
CA LEU A 6 6.04 -1.04 -16.92
C LEU A 6 7.52 -0.78 -16.73
N HIS A 7 8.36 -1.66 -17.28
CA HIS A 7 9.82 -1.53 -17.17
C HIS A 7 10.35 -0.25 -17.81
N SER A 8 9.71 0.23 -18.87
CA SER A 8 10.15 1.44 -19.60
C SER A 8 9.66 2.74 -18.97
N ARG A 9 8.75 2.69 -17.99
CA ARG A 9 8.17 3.89 -17.41
C ARG A 9 9.05 4.46 -16.30
N SER A 10 8.95 5.78 -16.08
CA SER A 10 9.69 6.45 -15.00
C SER A 10 9.12 6.08 -13.64
N LEU A 11 9.93 6.19 -12.59
CA LEU A 11 9.45 6.01 -11.21
C LEU A 11 8.32 6.97 -10.88
N GLU A 12 8.43 8.20 -11.37
CA GLU A 12 7.41 9.21 -11.13
C GLU A 12 6.06 8.79 -11.71
N ASP A 13 6.06 8.29 -12.96
CA ASP A 13 4.84 7.80 -13.60
C ASP A 13 4.27 6.58 -12.88
N LEU A 14 5.13 5.64 -12.50
CA LEU A 14 4.70 4.44 -11.79
C LEU A 14 4.11 4.78 -10.43
N SER A 15 4.75 5.69 -9.69
CA SER A 15 4.24 6.12 -8.38
C SER A 15 2.89 6.81 -8.49
N ALA A 16 2.72 7.67 -9.50
CA ALA A 16 1.45 8.34 -9.75
C ALA A 16 0.35 7.34 -10.10
N GLU A 17 0.63 6.37 -10.95
CA GLU A 17 -0.36 5.36 -11.31
C GLU A 17 -0.69 4.47 -10.12
N PHE A 18 0.30 4.09 -9.31
CA PHE A 18 0.06 3.32 -8.08
C PHE A 18 -0.93 4.05 -7.17
N ALA A 19 -0.69 5.34 -6.93
CA ALA A 19 -1.57 6.15 -6.08
C ALA A 19 -2.99 6.23 -6.65
N ASN A 20 -3.12 6.46 -7.96
CA ASN A 20 -4.42 6.55 -8.60
C ASN A 20 -5.20 5.22 -8.53
N LEU A 21 -4.50 4.10 -8.71
CA LEU A 21 -5.12 2.79 -8.61
C LEU A 21 -5.59 2.47 -7.19
N ALA A 22 -4.81 2.87 -6.18
CA ALA A 22 -5.19 2.67 -4.78
C ALA A 22 -6.46 3.45 -4.44
N GLU A 23 -6.58 4.69 -4.90
CA GLU A 23 -7.80 5.49 -4.70
C GLU A 23 -8.99 4.88 -5.42
N GLU A 24 -8.81 4.50 -6.68
CA GLU A 24 -9.90 3.92 -7.49
C GLU A 24 -10.34 2.58 -6.92
N HIS A 25 -9.40 1.77 -6.44
CA HIS A 25 -9.72 0.50 -5.78
C HIS A 25 -10.64 0.74 -4.59
N GLU A 26 -10.32 1.73 -3.75
CA GLU A 26 -11.14 2.05 -2.58
C GLU A 26 -12.54 2.49 -2.99
N ASP A 27 -12.65 3.36 -4.00
CA ASP A 27 -13.94 3.82 -4.51
C ASP A 27 -14.80 2.64 -5.01
N LEU A 28 -14.19 1.70 -5.73
CA LEU A 28 -14.89 0.52 -6.22
C LEU A 28 -15.35 -0.39 -5.08
N MET A 29 -14.54 -0.53 -4.04
CA MET A 29 -14.93 -1.31 -2.85
C MET A 29 -16.14 -0.69 -2.17
N TRP A 30 -16.17 0.64 -2.00
CA TRP A 30 -17.33 1.34 -1.46
C TRP A 30 -18.58 1.16 -2.30
N MET A 31 -18.44 1.03 -3.62
CA MET A 31 -19.55 0.77 -4.54
C MET A 31 -19.94 -0.70 -4.63
N GLY A 32 -19.25 -1.58 -3.93
CA GLY A 32 -19.50 -3.03 -3.98
C GLY A 32 -19.03 -3.70 -5.26
N ARG A 33 -18.19 -3.03 -6.05
CA ARG A 33 -17.69 -3.57 -7.33
C ARG A 33 -16.40 -4.34 -7.14
N VAL A 34 -16.49 -5.45 -6.42
CA VAL A 34 -15.33 -6.23 -5.96
C VAL A 34 -14.51 -6.82 -7.11
N THR A 35 -15.16 -7.35 -8.13
CA THR A 35 -14.44 -7.98 -9.27
C THR A 35 -13.54 -6.95 -9.96
N ARG A 36 -14.07 -5.77 -10.23
CA ARG A 36 -13.30 -4.70 -10.86
C ARG A 36 -12.19 -4.19 -9.95
N ALA A 37 -12.48 -4.07 -8.65
CA ALA A 37 -11.49 -3.67 -7.66
C ALA A 37 -10.32 -4.66 -7.63
N ASN A 38 -10.59 -5.96 -7.69
CA ASN A 38 -9.56 -6.99 -7.70
C ASN A 38 -8.66 -6.91 -8.94
N ARG A 39 -9.20 -6.53 -10.08
CA ARG A 39 -8.39 -6.32 -11.29
C ARG A 39 -7.43 -5.16 -11.13
N LEU A 40 -7.90 -4.06 -10.54
CA LEU A 40 -7.04 -2.91 -10.24
C LEU A 40 -5.95 -3.28 -9.24
N ARG A 41 -6.28 -4.12 -8.26
CA ARG A 41 -5.32 -4.60 -7.27
C ARG A 41 -4.18 -5.38 -7.91
N THR A 42 -4.51 -6.27 -8.83
CA THR A 42 -3.51 -7.05 -9.57
C THR A 42 -2.53 -6.13 -10.30
N ARG A 43 -3.05 -5.10 -10.97
CA ARG A 43 -2.22 -4.13 -11.66
C ARG A 43 -1.39 -3.29 -10.70
N GLU A 44 -2.00 -2.85 -9.60
CA GLU A 44 -1.32 -2.10 -8.54
C GLU A 44 -0.12 -2.89 -7.99
N GLU A 45 -0.31 -4.19 -7.73
CA GLU A 45 0.75 -5.06 -7.25
C GLU A 45 1.88 -5.22 -8.26
N ALA A 46 1.56 -5.31 -9.55
CA ALA A 46 2.56 -5.39 -10.61
C ALA A 46 3.39 -4.09 -10.68
N ILE A 47 2.72 -2.95 -10.52
CA ILE A 47 3.40 -1.64 -10.51
C ILE A 47 4.29 -1.52 -9.27
N ALA A 48 3.82 -1.92 -8.10
CA ALA A 48 4.61 -1.91 -6.88
C ALA A 48 5.88 -2.77 -7.04
N ARG A 49 5.74 -3.96 -7.62
CA ARG A 49 6.88 -4.83 -7.88
C ARG A 49 7.90 -4.14 -8.78
N GLN A 50 7.45 -3.46 -9.82
CA GLN A 50 8.33 -2.75 -10.73
C GLN A 50 9.05 -1.59 -10.02
N ILE A 51 8.33 -0.84 -9.18
CA ILE A 51 8.93 0.25 -8.40
C ILE A 51 10.03 -0.30 -7.49
N VAL A 52 9.71 -1.33 -6.72
CA VAL A 52 10.65 -1.94 -5.78
C VAL A 52 11.88 -2.50 -6.48
N SER A 53 11.72 -3.04 -7.70
CA SER A 53 12.82 -3.60 -8.48
C SER A 53 13.89 -2.57 -8.84
N ARG A 54 13.61 -1.29 -8.68
CA ARG A 54 14.55 -0.21 -9.02
C ARG A 54 15.47 0.21 -7.86
N GLY A 55 15.57 -0.64 -6.86
CA GLY A 55 16.52 -0.47 -5.76
C GLY A 55 16.17 0.67 -4.82
N GLU A 56 17.18 1.39 -4.36
CA GLU A 56 16.99 2.44 -3.35
C GLU A 56 16.04 3.55 -3.82
N ALA A 57 16.14 3.97 -5.08
CA ALA A 57 15.27 4.99 -5.64
C ALA A 57 13.80 4.53 -5.60
N GLY A 58 13.55 3.26 -5.91
CA GLY A 58 12.20 2.68 -5.83
C GLY A 58 11.69 2.61 -4.40
N SER A 59 12.54 2.19 -3.47
CA SER A 59 12.18 2.15 -2.05
C SER A 59 11.82 3.53 -1.52
N LYS A 60 12.56 4.55 -1.89
CA LYS A 60 12.27 5.94 -1.52
C LYS A 60 10.95 6.42 -2.13
N ALA A 61 10.68 6.04 -3.39
CA ALA A 61 9.42 6.40 -4.04
C ALA A 61 8.21 5.80 -3.29
N MET A 62 8.31 4.55 -2.87
CA MET A 62 7.24 3.90 -2.11
C MET A 62 7.06 4.52 -0.72
N THR A 63 8.15 4.78 0.01
CA THR A 63 8.05 5.36 1.35
C THR A 63 7.54 6.79 1.33
N ALA A 64 7.81 7.53 0.27
CA ALA A 64 7.27 8.88 0.10
C ALA A 64 5.73 8.88 0.10
N LEU A 65 5.10 7.80 -0.31
CA LEU A 65 3.65 7.67 -0.33
C LEU A 65 3.03 7.51 1.06
N PHE A 66 3.84 7.25 2.10
CA PHE A 66 3.33 7.23 3.48
C PHE A 66 2.83 8.59 3.93
N GLY A 67 3.25 9.67 3.26
CA GLY A 67 2.77 11.03 3.51
C GLY A 67 1.65 11.49 2.58
N HIS A 68 1.11 10.61 1.76
CA HIS A 68 0.05 10.96 0.81
C HIS A 68 -1.23 11.37 1.55
N PRO A 69 -1.98 12.38 1.06
CA PRO A 69 -3.22 12.83 1.71
C PRO A 69 -4.27 11.74 1.88
N GLU A 70 -4.37 10.81 0.92
CA GLU A 70 -5.39 9.76 0.96
C GLU A 70 -4.90 8.54 1.75
N ALA A 71 -5.68 8.14 2.77
CA ALA A 71 -5.36 6.99 3.60
C ALA A 71 -5.25 5.70 2.79
N ALA A 72 -6.06 5.54 1.75
CA ALA A 72 -5.99 4.36 0.87
C ALA A 72 -4.61 4.24 0.23
N VAL A 73 -4.04 5.34 -0.22
CA VAL A 73 -2.70 5.35 -0.82
C VAL A 73 -1.63 5.04 0.21
N ARG A 74 -1.68 5.71 1.37
CA ARG A 74 -0.73 5.46 2.47
C ARG A 74 -0.74 3.98 2.87
N GLY A 75 -1.93 3.42 3.04
CA GLY A 75 -2.11 2.03 3.45
C GLY A 75 -1.58 1.04 2.43
N ARG A 76 -1.86 1.24 1.15
CA ARG A 76 -1.37 0.35 0.10
C ARG A 76 0.14 0.40 -0.03
N ALA A 77 0.71 1.59 0.02
CA ALA A 77 2.17 1.76 -0.03
C ALA A 77 2.85 1.08 1.16
N ALA A 78 2.31 1.28 2.37
CA ALA A 78 2.87 0.66 3.57
C ALA A 78 2.74 -0.87 3.54
N ALA A 79 1.61 -1.40 3.05
CA ALA A 79 1.42 -2.84 2.92
C ALA A 79 2.44 -3.45 1.95
N GLU A 80 2.69 -2.80 0.82
CA GLU A 80 3.69 -3.25 -0.14
C GLU A 80 5.12 -3.17 0.45
N CYS A 81 5.41 -2.11 1.19
CA CYS A 81 6.70 -2.00 1.88
C CYS A 81 6.92 -3.11 2.90
N LEU A 82 5.87 -3.52 3.62
CA LEU A 82 5.96 -4.69 4.50
C LEU A 82 6.26 -5.97 3.72
N ARG A 83 5.59 -6.16 2.58
CA ARG A 83 5.78 -7.33 1.74
C ARG A 83 7.25 -7.48 1.30
N TYR A 84 7.88 -6.36 0.96
CA TYR A 84 9.25 -6.34 0.46
C TYR A 84 10.28 -5.99 1.53
N ASN A 85 9.85 -5.88 2.78
CA ASN A 85 10.70 -5.55 3.92
C ASN A 85 11.46 -4.23 3.75
N ILE A 86 10.74 -3.20 3.34
CA ILE A 86 11.25 -1.84 3.13
C ILE A 86 10.68 -0.94 4.21
N ALA A 87 11.56 -0.18 4.90
CA ALA A 87 11.15 0.78 5.94
C ALA A 87 10.10 0.18 6.88
N ARG A 88 10.39 -1.01 7.40
CA ARG A 88 9.41 -1.84 8.11
C ARG A 88 8.75 -1.13 9.27
N ASP A 89 9.54 -0.46 10.11
CA ASP A 89 9.00 0.22 11.30
C ASP A 89 8.06 1.34 10.92
N GLU A 90 8.43 2.15 9.93
CA GLU A 90 7.58 3.23 9.45
C GLU A 90 6.30 2.69 8.79
N ALA A 91 6.41 1.60 8.04
CA ALA A 91 5.25 0.97 7.41
C ALA A 91 4.28 0.45 8.45
N ILE A 92 4.78 -0.21 9.50
CA ILE A 92 3.94 -0.69 10.60
C ILE A 92 3.20 0.47 11.27
N ASN A 93 3.91 1.54 11.57
CA ASN A 93 3.30 2.70 12.23
C ASN A 93 2.27 3.40 11.33
N THR A 94 2.56 3.49 10.03
CA THR A 94 1.61 4.04 9.05
C THR A 94 0.31 3.22 9.04
N LEU A 95 0.43 1.89 8.98
CA LEU A 95 -0.74 1.01 8.98
C LEU A 95 -1.50 1.07 10.31
N ALA A 96 -0.77 1.16 11.44
CA ALA A 96 -1.38 1.29 12.75
C ALA A 96 -2.22 2.57 12.85
N ASP A 97 -1.70 3.67 12.33
CA ASP A 97 -2.43 4.94 12.30
C ASP A 97 -3.71 4.83 11.46
N ILE A 98 -3.65 4.11 10.35
CA ILE A 98 -4.83 3.89 9.50
C ILE A 98 -5.87 3.02 10.21
N CYS A 99 -5.44 2.00 10.97
CA CYS A 99 -6.36 1.21 11.80
C CYS A 99 -7.13 2.11 12.76
N ASP A 100 -6.46 3.09 13.36
CA ASP A 100 -7.06 3.99 14.34
C ASP A 100 -8.09 4.95 13.72
N LEU A 101 -8.04 5.17 12.41
CA LEU A 101 -9.02 6.02 11.73
C LEU A 101 -10.43 5.41 11.71
N ARG A 102 -10.53 4.09 11.84
CA ARG A 102 -11.81 3.36 11.76
C ARG A 102 -12.59 3.72 10.49
N ALA A 103 -11.89 3.75 9.37
CA ALA A 103 -12.41 4.21 8.08
C ALA A 103 -12.78 3.04 7.16
N GLY A 104 -13.62 2.12 7.61
CA GLY A 104 -14.18 1.05 6.78
C GLY A 104 -13.13 0.14 6.13
N HIS A 105 -13.20 -0.02 4.81
CA HIS A 105 -12.32 -0.91 4.06
C HIS A 105 -10.85 -0.55 4.18
N VAL A 106 -10.54 0.74 4.26
CA VAL A 106 -9.15 1.20 4.38
C VAL A 106 -8.54 0.71 5.68
N SER A 107 -9.24 0.90 6.80
CA SER A 107 -8.76 0.45 8.12
C SER A 107 -8.72 -1.06 8.22
N ALA A 108 -9.74 -1.75 7.68
CA ALA A 108 -9.77 -3.21 7.65
C ALA A 108 -8.59 -3.77 6.84
N GLY A 109 -8.28 -3.16 5.69
CA GLY A 109 -7.13 -3.54 4.87
C GLY A 109 -5.80 -3.34 5.59
N ALA A 110 -5.66 -2.24 6.32
CA ALA A 110 -4.46 -1.97 7.12
C ALA A 110 -4.29 -3.03 8.22
N GLY A 111 -5.36 -3.37 8.91
CA GLY A 111 -5.34 -4.41 9.93
C GLY A 111 -4.94 -5.76 9.35
N ARG A 112 -5.51 -6.12 8.21
CA ARG A 112 -5.18 -7.37 7.53
C ARG A 112 -3.69 -7.43 7.15
N ALA A 113 -3.14 -6.34 6.61
CA ALA A 113 -1.73 -6.28 6.25
C ALA A 113 -0.84 -6.52 7.48
N LEU A 114 -1.18 -5.93 8.62
CA LEU A 114 -0.45 -6.13 9.86
C LEU A 114 -0.56 -7.58 10.37
N ILE A 115 -1.75 -8.18 10.28
CA ILE A 115 -1.97 -9.57 10.68
C ILE A 115 -1.11 -10.50 9.83
N VAL A 116 -1.14 -10.34 8.52
CA VAL A 116 -0.37 -11.17 7.58
C VAL A 116 1.13 -11.04 7.86
N ALA A 117 1.59 -9.86 8.22
CA ALA A 117 3.00 -9.61 8.53
C ALA A 117 3.42 -10.07 9.93
N GLY A 118 2.48 -10.55 10.76
CA GLY A 118 2.78 -10.95 12.14
C GLY A 118 2.97 -9.76 13.09
N GLU A 119 2.43 -8.61 12.73
CA GLU A 119 2.62 -7.35 13.47
C GLU A 119 1.33 -6.86 14.15
N PHE A 120 0.47 -7.78 14.50
CA PHE A 120 -0.80 -7.47 15.17
C PHE A 120 -1.04 -8.43 16.34
N ASP A 121 -1.37 -7.89 17.50
CA ASP A 121 -1.74 -8.63 18.69
C ASP A 121 -3.23 -8.45 18.93
N TRP A 122 -3.97 -9.56 19.07
CA TRP A 122 -5.43 -9.50 19.24
C TRP A 122 -5.88 -8.85 20.55
N LYS A 123 -4.98 -8.77 21.54
CA LYS A 123 -5.27 -8.13 22.82
C LYS A 123 -4.94 -6.65 22.83
N THR A 124 -3.82 -6.27 22.19
CA THR A 124 -3.28 -4.90 22.26
C THR A 124 -3.32 -4.13 20.95
N GLY A 125 -3.65 -4.80 19.83
CA GLY A 125 -3.72 -4.17 18.51
C GLY A 125 -2.40 -4.20 17.75
N PRO A 126 -2.19 -3.24 16.84
CA PRO A 126 -0.95 -3.19 16.05
C PRO A 126 0.29 -3.11 16.92
N LYS A 127 1.34 -3.81 16.53
CA LYS A 127 2.62 -3.79 17.23
C LYS A 127 3.43 -2.56 16.81
N ARG A 128 3.00 -1.39 17.28
CA ARG A 128 3.66 -0.13 16.93
C ARG A 128 5.14 -0.13 17.31
N ARG A 129 5.92 0.57 16.51
CA ARG A 129 7.36 0.78 16.75
C ARG A 129 7.59 2.16 17.39
N PRO A 130 8.63 2.30 18.23
CA PRO A 130 9.02 3.60 18.75
C PRO A 130 9.39 4.54 17.61
N THR A 131 9.04 5.82 17.75
CA THR A 131 9.40 6.85 16.78
C THR A 131 10.56 7.69 17.28
#